data_80aeac2f255f604ad76f1eca8dcdeac5
#
_entry.id   80aeac2f255f604ad76f1eca8dcdeac5
#
_cell.length_a   1.000
_cell.length_b   1.000
_cell.length_c   1.000
_cell.angle_alpha   90.00
_cell.angle_beta   90.00
_cell.angle_gamma   90.00
#
_symmetry.space_group_name_H-M   'P 1'
#
loop_
_entity.id
_entity.type
_entity.pdbx_description
1 polymer ?
#
loop_
_entity_poly.entity_id
_entity_poly.type
_entity_poly.pdbx_seq_one_letter_code
_entity_poly.pdbx_strand_id
1 'polypeptide(L)'
;MSENTSSRWIKPVLITALLWNILGILTFVMQLFLSPEMISKLPEEQQLAYNRQPLWATLAFAIAVFGGALGCVLLLFKKSLARLTLIISLAAVLAQQYYNFMIINSINLFGISAIFMPIAVTIIAIALVYLSFHLKQQDYFK
;
A
#
# COMPACT_ATOMS: atom_id res chain seq x y z
N MET A 1 -18.02 4.08 32.22
CA MET A 1 -17.14 4.99 31.47
C MET A 1 -15.77 4.37 31.25
N SER A 2 -15.72 3.34 30.47
CA SER A 2 -14.46 2.81 29.94
C SER A 2 -14.15 3.43 28.59
N GLU A 3 -14.11 4.77 28.56
CA GLU A 3 -13.50 5.45 27.44
C GLU A 3 -11.99 5.23 27.53
N ASN A 4 -11.58 4.10 27.02
CA ASN A 4 -10.73 4.16 25.85
C ASN A 4 -9.24 4.13 26.08
N THR A 5 -8.80 3.16 26.85
CA THR A 5 -7.40 2.71 26.71
C THR A 5 -7.16 2.21 25.28
N SER A 6 -8.15 1.59 24.65
CA SER A 6 -8.09 1.11 23.27
C SER A 6 -7.95 2.25 22.24
N SER A 7 -8.60 3.39 22.48
CA SER A 7 -8.56 4.51 21.53
C SER A 7 -7.24 5.30 21.55
N ARG A 8 -6.48 5.21 22.64
CA ARG A 8 -5.24 5.99 22.78
C ARG A 8 -4.11 5.50 21.88
N TRP A 9 -3.96 4.19 21.73
CA TRP A 9 -2.91 3.62 20.90
C TRP A 9 -3.30 3.55 19.42
N ILE A 10 -4.60 3.50 19.12
CA ILE A 10 -5.09 3.39 17.74
C ILE A 10 -4.72 4.62 16.90
N LYS A 11 -4.89 5.82 17.45
CA LYS A 11 -4.57 7.07 16.74
C LYS A 11 -3.12 7.13 16.25
N PRO A 12 -2.10 6.96 17.12
CA PRO A 12 -0.71 6.98 16.63
C PRO A 12 -0.41 5.85 15.64
N VAL A 13 -1.00 4.68 15.79
CA VAL A 13 -0.86 3.58 14.82
C VAL A 13 -1.42 3.99 13.46
N LEU A 14 -2.62 4.56 13.43
CA LEU A 14 -3.26 5.02 12.18
C LEU A 14 -2.50 6.17 11.53
N ILE A 15 -1.97 7.10 12.30
CA ILE A 15 -1.15 8.20 11.79
C ILE A 15 0.13 7.65 11.17
N THR A 16 0.80 6.71 11.83
CA THR A 16 2.00 6.07 11.29
C THR A 16 1.70 5.32 9.98
N ALA A 17 0.60 4.57 9.95
CA ALA A 17 0.17 3.87 8.75
C ALA A 17 -0.22 4.83 7.62
N LEU A 18 -0.86 5.96 7.95
CA LEU A 18 -1.18 7.00 6.98
C LEU A 18 0.08 7.62 6.39
N LEU A 19 1.07 7.94 7.22
CA LEU A 19 2.37 8.45 6.74
C LEU A 19 3.06 7.44 5.81
N TRP A 20 3.01 6.16 6.14
CA TRP A 20 3.53 5.08 5.28
C TRP A 20 2.84 5.09 3.91
N ASN A 21 1.52 5.18 3.88
CA ASN A 21 0.76 5.23 2.63
C ASN A 21 1.01 6.52 1.84
N ILE A 22 1.22 7.65 2.52
CA ILE A 22 1.60 8.91 1.87
C ILE A 22 2.97 8.77 1.18
N LEU A 23 3.94 8.12 1.82
CA LEU A 23 5.22 7.80 1.18
C LEU A 23 5.02 6.92 -0.07
N GLY A 24 4.10 5.96 0.00
CA GLY A 24 3.70 5.16 -1.17
C GLY A 24 3.11 6.00 -2.29
N ILE A 25 2.25 6.97 -1.97
CA ILE A 25 1.69 7.92 -2.93
C ILE A 25 2.79 8.76 -3.57
N LEU A 26 3.74 9.27 -2.80
CA LEU A 26 4.88 10.01 -3.33
C LEU A 26 5.71 9.16 -4.28
N THR A 27 5.98 7.91 -3.92
CA THR A 27 6.68 6.96 -4.78
C THR A 27 5.93 6.73 -6.10
N PHE A 28 4.62 6.56 -6.03
CA PHE A 28 3.77 6.39 -7.20
C PHE A 28 3.81 7.63 -8.11
N VAL A 29 3.67 8.81 -7.54
CA VAL A 29 3.73 10.07 -8.29
C VAL A 29 5.09 10.26 -8.93
N MET A 30 6.17 10.00 -8.22
CA MET A 30 7.54 10.07 -8.76
C MET A 30 7.70 9.11 -9.95
N GLN A 31 7.16 7.92 -9.86
CA GLN A 31 7.20 6.95 -10.97
C GLN A 31 6.47 7.47 -12.22
N LEU A 32 5.35 8.18 -12.07
CA LEU A 32 4.62 8.77 -13.20
C LEU A 32 5.38 9.90 -13.88
N PHE A 33 6.25 10.61 -13.15
CA PHE A 33 7.04 11.71 -13.67
C PHE A 33 8.40 11.29 -14.24
N LEU A 34 8.74 9.99 -14.21
CA LEU A 34 9.96 9.49 -14.83
C LEU A 34 9.88 9.64 -16.35
N SER A 35 10.72 10.53 -16.89
CA SER A 35 10.84 10.69 -18.34
C SER A 35 11.63 9.54 -18.97
N PRO A 36 11.44 9.27 -20.28
CA PRO A 36 12.26 8.27 -20.98
C PRO A 36 13.76 8.51 -20.86
N GLU A 37 14.19 9.78 -20.80
CA GLU A 37 15.58 10.14 -20.59
C GLU A 37 16.08 9.73 -19.19
N MET A 38 15.27 9.93 -18.14
CA MET A 38 15.61 9.51 -16.79
C MET A 38 15.68 7.98 -16.69
N ILE A 39 14.73 7.29 -17.32
CA ILE A 39 14.71 5.82 -17.37
C ILE A 39 15.97 5.29 -18.06
N SER A 40 16.41 5.92 -19.15
CA SER A 40 17.59 5.50 -19.91
C SER A 40 18.89 5.54 -19.09
N LYS A 41 18.94 6.31 -18.01
CA LYS A 41 20.09 6.40 -17.08
C LYS A 41 20.08 5.33 -16.00
N LEU A 42 19.03 4.55 -15.88
CA LEU A 42 18.93 3.46 -14.93
C LEU A 42 19.69 2.21 -15.46
N PRO A 43 20.05 1.26 -14.58
CA PRO A 43 20.53 -0.04 -15.03
C PRO A 43 19.55 -0.71 -15.98
N GLU A 44 20.09 -1.47 -16.95
CA GLU A 44 19.31 -2.06 -18.05
C GLU A 44 18.12 -2.90 -17.56
N GLU A 45 18.33 -3.67 -16.49
CA GLU A 45 17.26 -4.49 -15.88
C GLU A 45 16.11 -3.63 -15.33
N GLN A 46 16.43 -2.49 -14.74
CA GLN A 46 15.42 -1.54 -14.23
C GLN A 46 14.69 -0.87 -15.39
N GLN A 47 15.38 -0.52 -16.47
CA GLN A 47 14.75 0.00 -17.66
C GLN A 47 13.71 -0.96 -18.23
N LEU A 48 14.02 -2.25 -18.28
CA LEU A 48 13.09 -3.29 -18.73
C LEU A 48 11.84 -3.35 -17.85
N ALA A 49 12.01 -3.24 -16.53
CA ALA A 49 10.90 -3.25 -15.59
C ALA A 49 9.93 -2.09 -15.83
N TYR A 50 10.46 -0.87 -16.00
CA TYR A 50 9.65 0.32 -16.27
C TYR A 50 8.98 0.28 -17.65
N ASN A 51 9.70 -0.12 -18.69
CA ASN A 51 9.21 -0.11 -20.06
C ASN A 51 8.16 -1.20 -20.31
N ARG A 52 8.16 -2.28 -19.53
CA ARG A 52 7.22 -3.39 -19.67
C ARG A 52 6.04 -3.34 -18.71
N GLN A 53 5.99 -2.36 -17.82
CA GLN A 53 4.91 -2.27 -16.84
C GLN A 53 3.56 -2.02 -17.51
N PRO A 54 2.60 -2.97 -17.40
CA PRO A 54 1.28 -2.80 -18.00
C PRO A 54 0.44 -1.81 -17.19
N LEU A 55 -0.57 -1.24 -17.86
CA LEU A 55 -1.47 -0.27 -17.23
C LEU A 55 -2.16 -0.85 -15.98
N TRP A 56 -2.56 -2.12 -16.00
CA TRP A 56 -3.23 -2.72 -14.84
C TRP A 56 -2.34 -2.78 -13.60
N ALA A 57 -1.03 -3.00 -13.77
CA ALA A 57 -0.08 -2.98 -12.65
C ALA A 57 0.09 -1.56 -12.08
N THR A 58 0.11 -0.56 -12.93
CA THR A 58 0.14 0.85 -12.52
C THR A 58 -1.13 1.23 -11.77
N LEU A 59 -2.31 0.82 -12.26
CA LEU A 59 -3.59 1.04 -11.59
C LEU A 59 -3.66 0.29 -10.25
N ALA A 60 -3.16 -0.94 -10.18
CA ALA A 60 -3.07 -1.69 -8.92
C ALA A 60 -2.22 -0.95 -7.89
N PHE A 61 -1.08 -0.39 -8.30
CA PHE A 61 -0.25 0.41 -7.41
C PHE A 61 -1.01 1.66 -6.92
N ALA A 62 -1.67 2.39 -7.81
CA ALA A 62 -2.49 3.55 -7.46
C ALA A 62 -3.57 3.19 -6.44
N ILE A 63 -4.36 2.15 -6.71
CA ILE A 63 -5.43 1.69 -5.81
C ILE A 63 -4.86 1.25 -4.46
N ALA A 64 -3.71 0.59 -4.44
CA ALA A 64 -3.07 0.16 -3.21
C ALA A 64 -2.70 1.35 -2.31
N VAL A 65 -2.00 2.34 -2.83
CA VAL A 65 -1.51 3.46 -2.02
C VAL A 65 -2.60 4.48 -1.68
N PHE A 66 -3.45 4.84 -2.64
CA PHE A 66 -4.57 5.76 -2.39
C PHE A 66 -5.65 5.11 -1.54
N GLY A 67 -5.97 3.84 -1.78
CA GLY A 67 -6.91 3.08 -0.97
C GLY A 67 -6.42 2.89 0.46
N GLY A 68 -5.14 2.62 0.65
CA GLY A 68 -4.52 2.52 1.98
C GLY A 68 -4.59 3.85 2.74
N ALA A 69 -4.24 4.97 2.09
CA ALA A 69 -4.30 6.30 2.70
C ALA A 69 -5.75 6.68 3.04
N LEU A 70 -6.67 6.51 2.10
CA LEU A 70 -8.09 6.79 2.32
C LEU A 70 -8.67 5.91 3.43
N GLY A 71 -8.31 4.63 3.45
CA GLY A 71 -8.73 3.72 4.51
C GLY A 71 -8.27 4.17 5.89
N CYS A 72 -7.02 4.63 6.04
CA CYS A 72 -6.50 5.17 7.29
C CYS A 72 -7.26 6.45 7.72
N VAL A 73 -7.54 7.34 6.78
CA VAL A 73 -8.33 8.57 7.05
C VAL A 73 -9.74 8.20 7.50
N LEU A 74 -10.41 7.27 6.81
CA LEU A 74 -11.74 6.81 7.19
C LEU A 74 -11.77 6.14 8.56
N LEU A 75 -10.71 5.39 8.93
CA LEU A 75 -10.56 4.84 10.28
C LEU A 75 -10.42 5.92 11.33
N LEU A 76 -9.62 6.96 11.05
CA LEU A 76 -9.47 8.11 11.96
C LEU A 76 -10.79 8.81 12.20
N PHE A 77 -11.63 8.94 11.17
CA PHE A 77 -12.97 9.52 11.27
C PHE A 77 -14.06 8.53 11.69
N LYS A 78 -13.67 7.31 12.06
CA LYS A 78 -14.59 6.25 12.53
C LYS A 78 -15.68 5.88 11.53
N LYS A 79 -15.36 5.91 10.23
CA LYS A 79 -16.31 5.59 9.16
C LYS A 79 -16.23 4.10 8.79
N SER A 80 -17.39 3.43 8.75
CA SER A 80 -17.48 2.00 8.43
C SER A 80 -16.99 1.66 7.02
N LEU A 81 -17.02 2.62 6.10
CA LEU A 81 -16.53 2.48 4.72
C LEU A 81 -15.03 2.14 4.68
N ALA A 82 -14.29 2.46 5.74
CA ALA A 82 -12.86 2.14 5.87
C ALA A 82 -12.55 0.67 5.59
N ARG A 83 -13.38 -0.25 6.06
CA ARG A 83 -13.16 -1.69 5.84
C ARG A 83 -13.17 -2.06 4.38
N LEU A 84 -14.18 -1.62 3.64
CA LEU A 84 -14.28 -1.90 2.20
C LEU A 84 -13.08 -1.29 1.46
N THR A 85 -12.72 -0.06 1.78
CA THR A 85 -11.59 0.64 1.18
C THR A 85 -10.27 -0.09 1.42
N LEU A 86 -10.04 -0.57 2.65
CA LEU A 86 -8.84 -1.31 3.00
C LEU A 86 -8.80 -2.70 2.35
N ILE A 87 -9.93 -3.37 2.22
CA ILE A 87 -10.01 -4.66 1.51
C ILE A 87 -9.66 -4.49 0.03
N ILE A 88 -10.19 -3.45 -0.61
CA ILE A 88 -9.87 -3.12 -2.00
C ILE A 88 -8.37 -2.80 -2.15
N SER A 89 -7.81 -2.02 -1.22
CA SER A 89 -6.38 -1.72 -1.18
C SER A 89 -5.54 -3.00 -1.05
N LEU A 90 -5.91 -3.91 -0.15
CA LEU A 90 -5.21 -5.19 0.01
C LEU A 90 -5.26 -6.03 -1.25
N ALA A 91 -6.43 -6.12 -1.91
CA ALA A 91 -6.56 -6.85 -3.17
C ALA A 91 -5.63 -6.25 -4.24
N ALA A 92 -5.53 -4.93 -4.32
CA ALA A 92 -4.62 -4.24 -5.22
C ALA A 92 -3.14 -4.50 -4.87
N VAL A 93 -2.79 -4.54 -3.60
CA VAL A 93 -1.43 -4.92 -3.13
C VAL A 93 -1.10 -6.34 -3.61
N LEU A 94 -2.02 -7.29 -3.44
CA LEU A 94 -1.78 -8.67 -3.86
C LEU A 94 -1.62 -8.78 -5.38
N ALA A 95 -2.40 -8.04 -6.17
CA ALA A 95 -2.24 -7.96 -7.62
C ALA A 95 -0.86 -7.39 -8.00
N GLN A 96 -0.41 -6.36 -7.31
CA GLN A 96 0.91 -5.77 -7.50
C GLN A 96 2.02 -6.77 -7.16
N GLN A 97 1.89 -7.54 -6.08
CA GLN A 97 2.88 -8.55 -5.71
C GLN A 97 2.93 -9.68 -6.73
N TYR A 98 1.79 -10.10 -7.27
CA TYR A 98 1.74 -11.08 -8.35
C TYR A 98 2.55 -10.58 -9.56
N TYR A 99 2.36 -9.34 -9.96
CA TYR A 99 3.13 -8.73 -11.04
C TYR A 99 4.64 -8.73 -10.74
N ASN A 100 5.01 -8.29 -9.54
CA ASN A 100 6.42 -8.16 -9.14
C ASN A 100 7.14 -9.51 -9.11
N PHE A 101 6.51 -10.55 -8.58
CA PHE A 101 7.19 -11.84 -8.36
C PHE A 101 6.98 -12.83 -9.50
N MET A 102 5.81 -12.84 -10.12
CA MET A 102 5.46 -13.87 -11.14
C MET A 102 5.72 -13.38 -12.56
N ILE A 103 5.51 -12.11 -12.84
CA ILE A 103 5.64 -11.58 -14.21
C ILE A 103 7.02 -10.96 -14.44
N ILE A 104 7.45 -10.03 -13.59
CA ILE A 104 8.77 -9.40 -13.73
C ILE A 104 9.88 -10.29 -13.16
N ASN A 105 9.58 -11.13 -12.17
CA ASN A 105 10.57 -11.88 -11.41
C ASN A 105 11.62 -10.95 -10.77
N SER A 106 11.13 -10.03 -9.96
CA SER A 106 11.92 -8.94 -9.37
C SER A 106 13.13 -9.43 -8.55
N ILE A 107 13.06 -10.65 -8.00
CA ILE A 107 14.18 -11.25 -7.27
C ILE A 107 15.38 -11.48 -8.20
N ASN A 108 15.15 -11.97 -9.41
CA ASN A 108 16.21 -12.16 -10.38
C ASN A 108 16.76 -10.84 -10.93
N LEU A 109 15.90 -9.80 -11.04
CA LEU A 109 16.30 -8.50 -11.57
C LEU A 109 17.04 -7.63 -10.54
N PHE A 110 16.56 -7.62 -9.28
CA PHE A 110 17.04 -6.69 -8.25
C PHE A 110 17.72 -7.38 -7.07
N GLY A 111 17.78 -8.72 -7.08
CA GLY A 111 18.36 -9.51 -6.00
C GLY A 111 17.36 -9.79 -4.87
N ILE A 112 17.86 -10.50 -3.83
CA ILE A 112 17.01 -10.94 -2.71
C ILE A 112 16.47 -9.77 -1.87
N SER A 113 17.15 -8.63 -1.89
CA SER A 113 16.70 -7.41 -1.21
C SER A 113 15.37 -6.87 -1.75
N ALA A 114 15.02 -7.23 -2.98
CA ALA A 114 13.74 -6.85 -3.59
C ALA A 114 12.52 -7.44 -2.88
N ILE A 115 12.70 -8.41 -2.00
CA ILE A 115 11.60 -9.03 -1.23
C ILE A 115 11.16 -8.15 -0.06
N PHE A 116 12.06 -7.39 0.56
CA PHE A 116 11.78 -6.72 1.84
C PHE A 116 10.65 -5.69 1.74
N MET A 117 10.68 -4.81 0.76
CA MET A 117 9.65 -3.78 0.61
C MET A 117 8.27 -4.38 0.28
N PRO A 118 8.12 -5.29 -0.69
CA PRO A 118 6.84 -5.96 -0.94
C PRO A 118 6.27 -6.69 0.27
N ILE A 119 7.09 -7.38 1.05
CA ILE A 119 6.65 -8.04 2.28
C ILE A 119 6.15 -7.02 3.30
N ALA A 120 6.89 -5.93 3.52
CA ALA A 120 6.50 -4.86 4.44
C ALA A 120 5.15 -4.24 4.03
N VAL A 121 4.97 -3.92 2.76
CA VAL A 121 3.71 -3.38 2.21
C VAL A 121 2.55 -4.35 2.45
N THR A 122 2.76 -5.63 2.16
CA THR A 122 1.73 -6.66 2.33
C THR A 122 1.34 -6.84 3.80
N ILE A 123 2.32 -6.91 4.70
CA ILE A 123 2.08 -7.04 6.15
C ILE A 123 1.28 -5.84 6.66
N ILE A 124 1.64 -4.63 6.28
CA ILE A 124 0.93 -3.42 6.71
C ILE A 124 -0.49 -3.41 6.17
N ALA A 125 -0.71 -3.79 4.91
CA ALA A 125 -2.04 -3.87 4.31
C ALA A 125 -2.93 -4.89 5.03
N ILE A 126 -2.41 -6.08 5.35
CA ILE A 126 -3.12 -7.11 6.10
C ILE A 126 -3.42 -6.62 7.53
N ALA A 127 -2.46 -5.99 8.19
CA ALA A 127 -2.62 -5.47 9.55
C ALA A 127 -3.73 -4.40 9.61
N LEU A 128 -3.82 -3.52 8.61
CA LEU A 128 -4.86 -2.50 8.53
C LEU A 128 -6.25 -3.11 8.33
N VAL A 129 -6.38 -4.11 7.47
CA VAL A 129 -7.65 -4.84 7.28
C VAL A 129 -8.04 -5.53 8.58
N TYR A 130 -7.13 -6.24 9.22
CA TYR A 130 -7.37 -6.89 10.51
C TYR A 130 -7.83 -5.87 11.57
N LEU A 131 -7.13 -4.74 11.67
CA LEU A 131 -7.49 -3.67 12.60
C LEU A 131 -8.90 -3.15 12.35
N SER A 132 -9.29 -2.98 11.08
CA SER A 132 -10.63 -2.49 10.74
C SER A 132 -11.74 -3.45 11.17
N PHE A 133 -11.51 -4.76 11.06
CA PHE A 133 -12.46 -5.77 11.57
C PHE A 133 -12.50 -5.81 13.10
N HIS A 134 -11.35 -5.71 13.74
CA HIS A 134 -11.25 -5.68 15.20
C HIS A 134 -12.00 -4.46 15.78
N LEU A 135 -11.81 -3.30 15.18
CA LEU A 135 -12.50 -2.07 15.59
C LEU A 135 -14.02 -2.15 15.37
N LYS A 136 -14.48 -2.85 14.33
CA LYS A 136 -15.91 -3.11 14.16
C LYS A 136 -16.50 -3.88 15.33
N GLN A 137 -15.80 -4.89 15.84
CA GLN A 137 -16.27 -5.70 16.97
C GLN A 137 -16.35 -4.88 18.28
N GLN A 138 -15.68 -3.75 18.34
CA GLN A 138 -15.66 -2.86 19.51
C GLN A 138 -16.59 -1.64 19.34
N ASP A 139 -17.53 -1.68 18.38
CA ASP A 139 -18.45 -0.59 18.09
C ASP A 139 -17.75 0.76 17.85
N TYR A 140 -16.54 0.70 17.26
CA TYR A 140 -15.71 1.88 17.00
C TYR A 140 -16.33 2.83 15.95
N PHE A 141 -17.04 2.28 14.98
CA PHE A 141 -17.61 3.05 13.87
C PHE A 141 -18.90 3.75 14.25
N LYS A 142 -19.08 4.93 13.70
CA LYS A 142 -20.30 5.74 13.84
C LYS A 142 -21.11 5.70 12.55
#